data_63224f590fdaaaae2d5284594c7a1ce0
#
_entry.id   63224f590fdaaaae2d5284594c7a1ce0
#
_cell.length_a   1.000
_cell.length_b   1.000
_cell.length_c   1.000
_cell.angle_alpha   90.00
_cell.angle_beta   90.00
_cell.angle_gamma   90.00
#
_symmetry.space_group_name_H-M   'P 1'
#
loop_
_entity.id
_entity.type
_entity.pdbx_description
1 polymer ?
#
loop_
_entity_poly.entity_id
_entity_poly.type
_entity_poly.pdbx_seq_one_letter_code
_entity_poly.pdbx_strand_id
1 'polypeptide(L)'
;MKYTVIPNDTFEKLQMEAGIFCKSFNPATGEYSGLMGATTGGGQFSTSPEFSDFGDDVDNCPPDTMELKHKDRETAVLSTTFVTLDPETVRFALAGADIDAQDTTHIIPRRDLKTEDFIDVWWVGDYSNINTGEDAGYAAIHLKRALATSGFNLQTAKNGKGQQSMELTGHYTIADQSDVPYEIYIKAGEDSGDTPEITLDKHSATIEVDEELALTVTRKVPSTATVTWQSDTTAKATVSNGVVTGVAAGSAIITAKITVDGVTYSDTCTVVVVSA
;
A
#
# COMPACT_ATOMS: atom_id res chain seq x y z
N MET A 1 7.41 -21.54 27.60
CA MET A 1 6.04 -22.01 27.35
C MET A 1 5.98 -22.57 25.94
N LYS A 2 5.37 -23.76 25.74
CA LYS A 2 5.45 -24.50 24.46
C LYS A 2 4.66 -23.88 23.31
N TYR A 3 3.67 -23.04 23.60
CA TYR A 3 2.71 -22.50 22.62
C TYR A 3 2.63 -20.97 22.55
N THR A 4 3.54 -20.26 23.23
CA THR A 4 3.66 -18.80 23.16
C THR A 4 4.86 -18.45 22.28
N VAL A 5 4.74 -18.68 20.98
CA VAL A 5 5.74 -18.26 19.99
C VAL A 5 5.12 -17.16 19.16
N ILE A 6 5.78 -16.02 19.12
CA ILE A 6 5.47 -14.93 18.21
C ILE A 6 6.27 -15.21 16.92
N PRO A 7 5.64 -15.32 15.75
CA PRO A 7 6.36 -15.44 14.48
C PRO A 7 7.35 -14.29 14.31
N ASN A 8 8.50 -14.55 13.71
CA ASN A 8 9.56 -13.55 13.56
C ASN A 8 9.11 -12.37 12.68
N ASP A 9 8.21 -12.61 11.75
CA ASP A 9 7.64 -11.64 10.80
C ASP A 9 6.35 -10.95 11.30
N THR A 10 6.01 -11.10 12.59
CA THR A 10 4.77 -10.53 13.15
C THR A 10 4.71 -9.01 12.97
N PHE A 11 5.83 -8.32 13.21
CA PHE A 11 5.86 -6.85 13.12
C PHE A 11 5.82 -6.33 11.68
N GLU A 12 6.17 -7.18 10.72
CA GLU A 12 6.06 -6.89 9.28
C GLU A 12 4.62 -7.03 8.77
N LYS A 13 3.73 -7.64 9.54
CA LYS A 13 2.34 -7.97 9.17
C LYS A 13 1.30 -7.34 10.10
N LEU A 14 1.70 -6.36 10.90
CA LEU A 14 0.77 -5.64 11.76
C LEU A 14 0.02 -4.55 10.99
N GLN A 15 -1.30 -4.51 11.19
CA GLN A 15 -2.09 -3.32 10.85
C GLN A 15 -1.83 -2.26 11.92
N MET A 16 -1.32 -1.12 11.49
CA MET A 16 -0.97 0.01 12.35
C MET A 16 -1.99 1.12 12.18
N GLU A 17 -2.20 1.91 13.25
CA GLU A 17 -3.02 3.12 13.26
C GLU A 17 -4.52 2.92 12.91
N ALA A 18 -5.28 3.99 13.01
CA ALA A 18 -6.72 4.00 12.76
C ALA A 18 -7.08 4.05 11.26
N GLY A 19 -6.13 4.42 10.41
CA GLY A 19 -6.36 4.61 8.99
C GLY A 19 -7.18 5.85 8.65
N ILE A 20 -7.43 6.02 7.35
CA ILE A 20 -8.23 7.10 6.78
C ILE A 20 -9.43 6.56 6.02
N PHE A 21 -10.48 7.38 5.88
CA PHE A 21 -11.61 7.13 5.00
C PHE A 21 -11.57 8.11 3.84
N CYS A 22 -11.65 7.61 2.60
CA CYS A 22 -11.60 8.43 1.40
C CYS A 22 -12.53 7.89 0.31
N LYS A 23 -12.81 8.74 -0.68
CA LYS A 23 -13.69 8.41 -1.82
C LYS A 23 -12.94 7.70 -2.95
N SER A 24 -11.63 7.84 -3.00
CA SER A 24 -10.79 7.21 -4.03
C SER A 24 -9.43 6.84 -3.47
N PHE A 25 -8.96 5.66 -3.83
CA PHE A 25 -7.62 5.17 -3.55
C PHE A 25 -7.11 4.35 -4.73
N ASN A 26 -5.85 4.53 -5.09
CA ASN A 26 -5.20 3.77 -6.14
C ASN A 26 -4.24 2.73 -5.54
N PRO A 27 -4.59 1.42 -5.57
CA PRO A 27 -3.73 0.39 -4.99
C PRO A 27 -2.36 0.23 -5.68
N ALA A 28 -2.20 0.73 -6.90
CA ALA A 28 -0.93 0.64 -7.60
C ALA A 28 0.07 1.72 -7.15
N THR A 29 -0.41 2.94 -6.87
CA THR A 29 0.42 4.10 -6.52
C THR A 29 0.36 4.48 -5.04
N GLY A 30 -0.66 3.99 -4.28
CA GLY A 30 -0.91 4.41 -2.91
C GLY A 30 -1.55 5.81 -2.79
N GLU A 31 -1.86 6.46 -3.91
CA GLU A 31 -2.49 7.79 -3.90
C GLU A 31 -3.97 7.73 -3.50
N TYR A 32 -4.40 8.67 -2.69
CA TYR A 32 -5.79 8.81 -2.26
C TYR A 32 -6.34 10.20 -2.52
N SER A 33 -7.66 10.31 -2.63
CA SER A 33 -8.35 11.59 -2.75
C SER A 33 -9.74 11.55 -2.14
N GLY A 34 -10.29 12.75 -1.86
CA GLY A 34 -11.62 12.88 -1.29
C GLY A 34 -11.72 12.35 0.14
N LEU A 35 -10.83 12.81 1.05
CA LEU A 35 -10.91 12.49 2.49
C LEU A 35 -12.30 12.82 3.02
N MET A 36 -12.89 11.90 3.78
CA MET A 36 -14.24 12.04 4.34
C MET A 36 -14.25 12.75 5.69
N GLY A 37 -13.11 12.84 6.37
CA GLY A 37 -12.98 13.53 7.64
C GLY A 37 -12.11 12.79 8.65
N ALA A 38 -11.92 13.42 9.82
CA ALA A 38 -11.19 12.81 10.93
C ALA A 38 -12.10 11.88 11.74
N THR A 39 -11.56 10.75 12.15
CA THR A 39 -12.28 9.71 12.91
C THR A 39 -11.80 9.59 14.36
N THR A 40 -12.54 8.88 15.16
CA THR A 40 -12.19 8.49 16.52
C THR A 40 -12.58 7.03 16.75
N GLY A 41 -11.75 6.29 17.49
CA GLY A 41 -12.01 4.87 17.79
C GLY A 41 -11.68 3.91 16.64
N GLY A 42 -11.12 4.41 15.53
CA GLY A 42 -10.79 3.60 14.36
C GLY A 42 -12.00 3.25 13.49
N GLY A 43 -11.80 2.30 12.57
CA GLY A 43 -12.82 1.72 11.71
C GLY A 43 -13.05 0.24 12.03
N GLN A 44 -14.24 -0.25 11.71
CA GLN A 44 -14.56 -1.67 11.78
C GLN A 44 -15.13 -2.11 10.44
N PHE A 45 -14.55 -3.18 9.89
CA PHE A 45 -15.08 -3.85 8.70
C PHE A 45 -15.56 -5.25 9.06
N SER A 46 -16.71 -5.63 8.55
CA SER A 46 -17.26 -6.97 8.74
C SER A 46 -17.98 -7.44 7.49
N THR A 47 -17.90 -8.75 7.25
CA THR A 47 -18.66 -9.41 6.19
C THR A 47 -19.53 -10.50 6.78
N SER A 48 -20.69 -10.73 6.18
CA SER A 48 -21.62 -11.78 6.57
C SER A 48 -22.09 -12.51 5.31
N PRO A 49 -21.47 -13.69 4.99
CA PRO A 49 -21.90 -14.52 3.88
C PRO A 49 -23.17 -15.30 4.24
N GLU A 50 -24.05 -15.44 3.24
CA GLU A 50 -25.21 -16.32 3.31
C GLU A 50 -25.00 -17.51 2.37
N PHE A 51 -25.43 -18.69 2.82
CA PHE A 51 -25.24 -19.95 2.08
C PHE A 51 -26.56 -20.70 1.96
N SER A 52 -26.75 -21.35 0.79
CA SER A 52 -27.74 -22.39 0.59
C SER A 52 -27.10 -23.76 0.55
N ASP A 53 -27.80 -24.76 1.04
CA ASP A 53 -27.42 -26.17 0.94
C ASP A 53 -28.42 -26.88 0.03
N PHE A 54 -27.95 -27.30 -1.14
CA PHE A 54 -28.78 -28.03 -2.12
C PHE A 54 -28.86 -29.53 -1.82
N GLY A 55 -28.23 -30.00 -0.74
CA GLY A 55 -28.28 -31.38 -0.29
C GLY A 55 -29.39 -31.71 0.67
N ASP A 56 -30.06 -30.72 1.23
CA ASP A 56 -31.08 -30.90 2.28
C ASP A 56 -32.27 -31.80 1.82
N ASP A 57 -32.62 -31.77 0.52
CA ASP A 57 -33.71 -32.56 -0.08
C ASP A 57 -33.23 -33.79 -0.87
N VAL A 58 -31.95 -34.15 -0.75
CA VAL A 58 -31.39 -35.32 -1.48
C VAL A 58 -31.31 -36.53 -0.59
N ASP A 59 -31.97 -37.59 -0.96
CA ASP A 59 -31.98 -38.87 -0.22
C ASP A 59 -30.55 -39.39 -0.03
N ASN A 60 -30.22 -39.79 1.20
CA ASN A 60 -28.91 -40.28 1.62
C ASN A 60 -27.75 -39.27 1.49
N CYS A 61 -28.02 -38.03 1.28
CA CYS A 61 -27.02 -36.96 1.32
C CYS A 61 -26.81 -36.51 2.77
N PRO A 62 -25.59 -36.53 3.33
CA PRO A 62 -25.33 -35.92 4.62
C PRO A 62 -25.55 -34.42 4.57
N PRO A 63 -26.09 -33.79 5.63
CA PRO A 63 -26.17 -32.32 5.70
C PRO A 63 -24.78 -31.69 5.64
N ASP A 64 -24.72 -30.46 5.14
CA ASP A 64 -23.47 -29.72 4.95
C ASP A 64 -22.44 -30.40 4.00
N THR A 65 -22.92 -31.11 2.99
CA THR A 65 -22.04 -31.68 1.96
C THR A 65 -21.36 -30.56 1.17
N MET A 66 -20.02 -30.58 1.13
CA MET A 66 -19.19 -29.50 0.56
C MET A 66 -19.54 -29.16 -0.89
N GLU A 67 -19.80 -30.19 -1.73
CA GLU A 67 -20.09 -30.04 -3.16
C GLU A 67 -21.46 -29.41 -3.45
N LEU A 68 -22.35 -29.40 -2.45
CA LEU A 68 -23.71 -28.88 -2.56
C LEU A 68 -23.91 -27.57 -1.82
N LYS A 69 -22.87 -27.09 -1.14
CA LYS A 69 -22.87 -25.78 -0.46
C LYS A 69 -22.68 -24.65 -1.46
N HIS A 70 -23.60 -23.72 -1.52
CA HIS A 70 -23.54 -22.55 -2.39
C HIS A 70 -23.52 -21.26 -1.57
N LYS A 71 -22.65 -20.31 -1.94
CA LYS A 71 -22.65 -18.97 -1.36
C LYS A 71 -23.57 -18.09 -2.17
N ASP A 72 -24.71 -17.68 -1.60
CA ASP A 72 -25.73 -16.91 -2.30
C ASP A 72 -25.37 -15.43 -2.41
N ARG A 73 -24.99 -14.85 -1.29
CA ARG A 73 -24.63 -13.43 -1.20
C ARG A 73 -23.73 -13.16 -0.01
N GLU A 74 -23.21 -11.96 0.05
CA GLU A 74 -22.44 -11.47 1.18
C GLU A 74 -22.78 -10.01 1.47
N THR A 75 -23.07 -9.71 2.73
CA THR A 75 -23.24 -8.33 3.19
C THR A 75 -21.90 -7.83 3.70
N ALA A 76 -21.44 -6.68 3.20
CA ALA A 76 -20.23 -6.02 3.65
C ALA A 76 -20.56 -4.69 4.33
N VAL A 77 -20.05 -4.48 5.52
CA VAL A 77 -20.32 -3.30 6.34
C VAL A 77 -19.01 -2.69 6.83
N LEU A 78 -18.87 -1.39 6.64
CA LEU A 78 -17.75 -0.60 7.12
C LEU A 78 -18.30 0.50 8.04
N SER A 79 -17.86 0.55 9.29
CA SER A 79 -18.35 1.50 10.28
C SER A 79 -17.23 2.29 10.95
N THR A 80 -17.51 3.53 11.29
CA THR A 80 -16.59 4.44 12.01
C THR A 80 -17.36 5.55 12.71
N THR A 81 -16.64 6.34 13.50
CA THR A 81 -17.17 7.55 14.12
C THR A 81 -16.33 8.76 13.68
N PHE A 82 -16.95 9.68 12.95
CA PHE A 82 -16.34 10.94 12.55
C PHE A 82 -16.42 11.98 13.69
N VAL A 83 -15.39 12.81 13.80
CA VAL A 83 -15.34 13.97 14.72
C VAL A 83 -15.34 15.29 13.98
N THR A 84 -15.29 15.25 12.66
CA THR A 84 -15.51 16.40 11.76
C THR A 84 -16.94 16.39 11.25
N LEU A 85 -17.49 17.56 11.04
CA LEU A 85 -18.84 17.74 10.52
C LEU A 85 -18.75 18.68 9.32
N ASP A 86 -18.96 18.16 8.13
CA ASP A 86 -18.99 18.92 6.87
C ASP A 86 -20.24 18.55 6.06
N PRO A 87 -20.74 19.43 5.18
CA PRO A 87 -21.99 19.22 4.45
C PRO A 87 -21.99 17.94 3.59
N GLU A 88 -20.87 17.60 2.97
CA GLU A 88 -20.77 16.41 2.12
C GLU A 88 -20.87 15.11 2.93
N THR A 89 -20.17 15.05 4.06
CA THR A 89 -20.22 13.88 4.95
C THR A 89 -21.61 13.73 5.59
N VAL A 90 -22.24 14.85 5.97
CA VAL A 90 -23.62 14.82 6.50
C VAL A 90 -24.62 14.42 5.43
N ARG A 91 -24.51 14.96 4.19
CA ARG A 91 -25.33 14.55 3.04
C ARG A 91 -25.26 13.04 2.84
N PHE A 92 -24.06 12.50 2.85
CA PHE A 92 -23.85 11.07 2.67
C PHE A 92 -24.45 10.25 3.83
N ALA A 93 -24.29 10.70 5.07
CA ALA A 93 -24.87 10.04 6.26
C ALA A 93 -26.40 9.99 6.27
N LEU A 94 -27.06 10.90 5.55
CA LEU A 94 -28.52 10.93 5.41
C LEU A 94 -29.06 9.92 4.40
N ALA A 95 -28.21 9.21 3.69
CA ALA A 95 -28.53 8.19 2.69
C ALA A 95 -29.42 8.67 1.50
N GLY A 96 -29.83 9.90 1.45
CA GLY A 96 -30.65 10.48 0.39
C GLY A 96 -30.90 11.94 0.71
N ALA A 97 -29.97 12.81 0.31
CA ALA A 97 -30.06 14.23 0.56
C ALA A 97 -29.36 14.98 -0.58
N ASP A 98 -29.81 16.20 -0.83
CA ASP A 98 -29.17 17.14 -1.76
C ASP A 98 -28.56 18.31 -0.96
N ILE A 99 -27.47 18.89 -1.47
CA ILE A 99 -26.97 20.16 -0.99
C ILE A 99 -27.59 21.25 -1.85
N ASP A 100 -28.13 22.30 -1.23
CA ASP A 100 -28.73 23.43 -1.96
C ASP A 100 -27.68 24.11 -2.86
N ALA A 101 -28.00 24.28 -4.13
CA ALA A 101 -27.09 24.87 -5.11
C ALA A 101 -26.81 26.37 -4.83
N GLN A 102 -27.69 27.06 -4.13
CA GLN A 102 -27.55 28.46 -3.72
C GLN A 102 -26.91 28.62 -2.35
N ASP A 103 -27.01 27.62 -1.50
CA ASP A 103 -26.43 27.60 -0.15
C ASP A 103 -25.80 26.23 0.16
N THR A 104 -24.53 26.11 -0.08
CA THR A 104 -23.78 24.84 0.11
C THR A 104 -23.71 24.39 1.59
N THR A 105 -24.19 25.18 2.53
CA THR A 105 -24.31 24.82 3.95
C THR A 105 -25.66 24.19 4.29
N HIS A 106 -26.62 24.27 3.37
CA HIS A 106 -27.98 23.78 3.56
C HIS A 106 -28.17 22.40 2.91
N ILE A 107 -28.48 21.39 3.72
CA ILE A 107 -28.67 20.01 3.30
C ILE A 107 -30.15 19.68 3.39
N ILE A 108 -30.74 19.17 2.31
CA ILE A 108 -32.17 18.91 2.18
C ILE A 108 -32.36 17.39 2.03
N PRO A 109 -32.88 16.69 3.06
CA PRO A 109 -33.19 15.27 2.96
C PRO A 109 -34.23 14.98 1.91
N ARG A 110 -34.06 13.89 1.15
CA ARG A 110 -35.00 13.36 0.15
C ARG A 110 -35.61 12.04 0.66
N ARG A 111 -36.77 11.71 0.12
CA ARG A 111 -37.41 10.41 0.35
C ARG A 111 -36.82 9.33 -0.55
N ASP A 112 -36.53 9.69 -1.80
CA ASP A 112 -36.11 8.75 -2.83
C ASP A 112 -34.61 8.72 -2.96
N LEU A 113 -34.06 7.51 -3.13
CA LEU A 113 -32.65 7.29 -3.42
C LEU A 113 -32.35 7.50 -4.90
N LYS A 114 -31.21 8.08 -5.20
CA LYS A 114 -30.64 8.21 -6.54
C LYS A 114 -29.38 7.35 -6.66
N THR A 115 -28.98 7.02 -7.87
CA THR A 115 -27.74 6.27 -8.14
C THR A 115 -26.51 6.99 -7.57
N GLU A 116 -26.52 8.32 -7.56
CA GLU A 116 -25.44 9.17 -7.02
C GLU A 116 -25.32 9.16 -5.48
N ASP A 117 -26.29 8.57 -4.77
CA ASP A 117 -26.21 8.38 -3.32
C ASP A 117 -25.33 7.17 -2.96
N PHE A 118 -25.12 6.27 -3.93
CA PHE A 118 -24.23 5.12 -3.78
C PHE A 118 -22.83 5.50 -4.27
N ILE A 119 -21.90 5.67 -3.37
CA ILE A 119 -20.53 6.05 -3.67
C ILE A 119 -19.55 4.95 -3.27
N ASP A 120 -18.41 4.90 -3.92
CA ASP A 120 -17.32 4.05 -3.46
C ASP A 120 -16.63 4.69 -2.26
N VAL A 121 -16.35 3.87 -1.24
CA VAL A 121 -15.65 4.31 -0.03
C VAL A 121 -14.47 3.38 0.21
N TRP A 122 -13.34 3.99 0.51
CA TRP A 122 -12.12 3.30 0.87
C TRP A 122 -11.76 3.59 2.33
N TRP A 123 -11.39 2.54 3.05
CA TRP A 123 -10.61 2.66 4.26
C TRP A 123 -9.18 2.24 3.93
N VAL A 124 -8.20 3.03 4.35
CA VAL A 124 -6.79 2.75 4.11
C VAL A 124 -6.04 2.98 5.41
N GLY A 125 -5.27 2.01 5.82
CA GLY A 125 -4.44 2.07 7.03
C GLY A 125 -3.03 1.56 6.77
N ASP A 126 -2.08 2.01 7.57
CA ASP A 126 -0.69 1.60 7.49
C ASP A 126 -0.54 0.13 7.86
N TYR A 127 0.17 -0.60 7.02
CA TYR A 127 0.46 -2.01 7.21
C TYR A 127 1.97 -2.23 7.27
N SER A 128 2.43 -2.89 8.35
CA SER A 128 3.84 -3.05 8.66
C SER A 128 4.48 -1.82 9.33
N ASN A 129 5.42 -2.07 10.23
CA ASN A 129 6.25 -1.05 10.88
C ASN A 129 7.48 -0.65 10.04
N ILE A 130 7.66 -1.31 8.91
CA ILE A 130 8.80 -1.12 8.03
C ILE A 130 8.39 -0.10 6.99
N ASN A 131 9.05 1.03 7.01
CA ASN A 131 8.98 2.12 6.04
C ASN A 131 7.84 3.12 6.19
N THR A 132 8.24 4.30 6.47
CA THR A 132 7.50 5.54 6.22
C THR A 132 7.92 6.08 4.86
N GLY A 133 6.99 6.51 4.03
CA GLY A 133 7.28 7.13 2.73
C GLY A 133 6.64 6.40 1.55
N GLU A 134 7.21 6.56 0.37
CA GLU A 134 6.64 6.04 -0.89
C GLU A 134 6.58 4.49 -0.94
N ASP A 135 7.42 3.82 -0.14
CA ASP A 135 7.50 2.36 -0.07
C ASP A 135 6.71 1.76 1.10
N ALA A 136 5.92 2.59 1.81
CA ALA A 136 5.12 2.14 2.94
C ALA A 136 4.06 1.11 2.51
N GLY A 137 3.91 0.05 3.33
CA GLY A 137 2.85 -0.91 3.15
C GLY A 137 1.49 -0.35 3.56
N TYR A 138 0.43 -0.89 2.99
CA TYR A 138 -0.92 -0.51 3.35
C TYR A 138 -1.86 -1.71 3.39
N ALA A 139 -2.89 -1.63 4.22
CA ALA A 139 -4.09 -2.41 4.12
C ALA A 139 -5.23 -1.49 3.69
N ALA A 140 -5.93 -1.85 2.63
CA ALA A 140 -7.05 -1.05 2.13
C ALA A 140 -8.29 -1.90 1.92
N ILE A 141 -9.44 -1.35 2.23
CA ILE A 141 -10.75 -1.96 2.01
C ILE A 141 -11.53 -1.03 1.10
N HIS A 142 -11.90 -1.55 -0.07
CA HIS A 142 -12.77 -0.89 -1.01
C HIS A 142 -14.19 -1.37 -0.81
N LEU A 143 -15.07 -0.52 -0.31
CA LEU A 143 -16.50 -0.79 -0.22
C LEU A 143 -17.19 -0.15 -1.42
N LYS A 144 -17.69 -0.99 -2.33
CA LYS A 144 -18.30 -0.57 -3.59
C LYS A 144 -19.75 -0.18 -3.38
N ARG A 145 -20.18 0.89 -4.03
CA ARG A 145 -21.58 1.33 -3.99
C ARG A 145 -22.10 1.42 -2.55
N ALA A 146 -21.31 2.05 -1.70
CA ALA A 146 -21.63 2.20 -0.29
C ALA A 146 -22.77 3.19 -0.10
N LEU A 147 -23.70 2.83 0.79
CA LEU A 147 -24.77 3.68 1.28
C LEU A 147 -24.74 3.71 2.81
N ALA A 148 -24.95 4.87 3.41
CA ALA A 148 -25.08 4.98 4.86
C ALA A 148 -26.42 4.40 5.32
N THR A 149 -26.38 3.30 6.07
CA THR A 149 -27.59 2.55 6.48
C THR A 149 -28.02 2.83 7.92
N SER A 150 -27.14 3.42 8.74
CA SER A 150 -27.46 3.80 10.13
C SER A 150 -28.23 5.12 10.27
N GLY A 151 -28.27 5.92 9.18
CA GLY A 151 -28.77 7.29 9.23
C GLY A 151 -27.82 8.26 9.95
N PHE A 152 -28.18 9.54 9.94
CA PHE A 152 -27.39 10.58 10.60
C PHE A 152 -27.61 10.57 12.10
N ASN A 153 -26.52 10.47 12.86
CA ASN A 153 -26.52 10.53 14.31
C ASN A 153 -25.40 11.47 14.78
N LEU A 154 -25.74 12.54 15.47
CA LEU A 154 -24.78 13.48 16.06
C LEU A 154 -24.91 13.47 17.57
N GLN A 155 -23.87 13.01 18.23
CA GLN A 155 -23.75 13.06 19.69
C GLN A 155 -22.81 14.18 20.11
N THR A 156 -23.26 15.06 20.99
CA THR A 156 -22.45 16.14 21.54
C THR A 156 -22.25 15.97 23.03
N ALA A 157 -21.14 16.48 23.57
CA ALA A 157 -20.86 16.47 25.01
C ALA A 157 -20.32 17.82 25.46
N LYS A 158 -20.62 18.20 26.70
CA LYS A 158 -20.06 19.41 27.31
C LYS A 158 -18.54 19.28 27.43
N ASN A 159 -17.81 20.21 26.87
CA ASN A 159 -16.34 20.22 26.79
C ASN A 159 -15.76 19.01 26.01
N GLY A 160 -16.57 18.34 25.18
CA GLY A 160 -16.18 17.23 24.32
C GLY A 160 -16.32 17.56 22.85
N LYS A 161 -15.86 16.64 22.00
CA LYS A 161 -16.03 16.71 20.55
C LYS A 161 -17.43 16.22 20.18
N GLY A 162 -18.04 16.82 19.14
CA GLY A 162 -19.15 16.20 18.45
C GLY A 162 -18.69 14.87 17.80
N GLN A 163 -19.54 13.87 17.83
CA GLN A 163 -19.28 12.54 17.24
C GLN A 163 -20.44 12.16 16.35
N GLN A 164 -20.11 11.73 15.14
CA GLN A 164 -21.07 11.24 14.15
C GLN A 164 -20.72 9.79 13.82
N SER A 165 -21.49 8.84 14.33
CA SER A 165 -21.35 7.43 13.95
C SER A 165 -21.96 7.20 12.58
N MET A 166 -21.28 6.43 11.75
CA MET A 166 -21.71 6.10 10.39
C MET A 166 -21.44 4.62 10.13
N GLU A 167 -22.45 3.95 9.58
CA GLU A 167 -22.37 2.57 9.11
C GLU A 167 -22.69 2.56 7.63
N LEU A 168 -21.77 2.03 6.85
CA LEU A 168 -21.79 1.98 5.39
C LEU A 168 -21.96 0.55 4.95
N THR A 169 -22.99 0.27 4.16
CA THR A 169 -23.23 -1.04 3.56
C THR A 169 -22.94 -0.99 2.08
N GLY A 170 -22.16 -1.96 1.59
CA GLY A 170 -21.90 -2.14 0.17
C GLY A 170 -23.06 -2.82 -0.55
N HIS A 171 -23.31 -2.44 -1.81
CA HIS A 171 -24.46 -2.92 -2.57
C HIS A 171 -24.05 -3.60 -3.87
N TYR A 172 -24.81 -4.65 -4.24
CA TYR A 172 -24.72 -5.28 -5.56
C TYR A 172 -25.35 -4.41 -6.63
N THR A 173 -25.06 -4.68 -7.89
CA THR A 173 -25.68 -4.02 -9.03
C THR A 173 -26.37 -5.05 -9.94
N ILE A 174 -27.45 -4.66 -10.60
CA ILE A 174 -28.11 -5.51 -11.59
C ILE A 174 -27.22 -5.75 -12.82
N ALA A 175 -26.33 -4.81 -13.12
CA ALA A 175 -25.44 -4.92 -14.27
C ALA A 175 -24.41 -6.05 -14.10
N ASP A 176 -23.98 -6.33 -12.87
CA ASP A 176 -23.11 -7.46 -12.54
C ASP A 176 -23.47 -7.96 -11.14
N GLN A 177 -24.25 -9.03 -11.08
CA GLN A 177 -24.69 -9.62 -9.82
C GLN A 177 -23.61 -10.50 -9.16
N SER A 178 -22.56 -10.84 -9.89
CA SER A 178 -21.40 -11.60 -9.37
C SER A 178 -20.35 -10.70 -8.73
N ASP A 179 -20.39 -9.38 -8.96
CA ASP A 179 -19.46 -8.42 -8.40
C ASP A 179 -19.77 -8.16 -6.92
N VAL A 180 -19.02 -8.84 -6.04
CA VAL A 180 -19.14 -8.68 -4.60
C VAL A 180 -18.84 -7.23 -4.21
N PRO A 181 -19.64 -6.61 -3.29
CA PRO A 181 -19.58 -5.18 -3.05
C PRO A 181 -18.36 -4.72 -2.23
N TYR A 182 -17.30 -5.48 -2.18
CA TYR A 182 -16.04 -5.07 -1.54
C TYR A 182 -14.82 -5.75 -2.14
N GLU A 183 -13.67 -5.15 -1.91
CA GLU A 183 -12.34 -5.71 -2.19
C GLU A 183 -11.40 -5.39 -1.03
N ILE A 184 -10.42 -6.26 -0.81
CA ILE A 184 -9.40 -6.06 0.23
C ILE A 184 -8.03 -6.12 -0.44
N TYR A 185 -7.19 -5.13 -0.15
CA TYR A 185 -5.83 -5.03 -0.62
C TYR A 185 -4.91 -5.04 0.59
N ILE A 186 -3.88 -5.88 0.55
CA ILE A 186 -2.82 -5.92 1.56
C ILE A 186 -1.50 -5.90 0.81
N LYS A 187 -0.83 -4.77 0.84
CA LYS A 187 0.50 -4.59 0.26
C LYS A 187 1.49 -4.43 1.42
N ALA A 188 2.41 -5.37 1.56
CA ALA A 188 3.53 -5.17 2.46
C ALA A 188 4.36 -3.99 1.95
N GLY A 189 4.90 -3.19 2.87
CA GLY A 189 5.93 -2.22 2.53
C GLY A 189 7.09 -2.95 1.86
N GLU A 190 7.67 -2.35 0.86
CA GLU A 190 8.92 -2.86 0.36
C GLU A 190 9.97 -2.58 1.43
N ASP A 191 10.51 -3.64 2.01
CA ASP A 191 11.62 -3.51 2.91
C ASP A 191 12.82 -2.96 2.11
N SER A 192 12.97 -1.64 2.15
CA SER A 192 14.25 -1.01 1.84
C SER A 192 15.27 -1.28 2.97
N GLY A 193 14.96 -2.24 3.85
CA GLY A 193 15.79 -2.72 4.95
C GLY A 193 17.10 -3.39 4.51
N ASP A 194 17.30 -3.57 3.24
CA ASP A 194 18.63 -3.68 2.69
C ASP A 194 19.31 -2.32 2.85
N THR A 195 20.16 -2.20 3.87
CA THR A 195 21.08 -1.07 4.02
C THR A 195 21.64 -0.71 2.65
N PRO A 196 21.53 0.56 2.20
CA PRO A 196 22.01 0.93 0.88
C PRO A 196 23.44 0.42 0.69
N GLU A 197 23.65 -0.34 -0.37
CA GLU A 197 24.96 -0.93 -0.65
C GLU A 197 25.21 -1.03 -2.15
N ILE A 198 26.48 -1.12 -2.49
CA ILE A 198 26.93 -1.47 -3.83
C ILE A 198 28.07 -2.48 -3.69
N THR A 199 28.06 -3.54 -4.50
CA THR A 199 29.07 -4.58 -4.50
C THR A 199 29.53 -4.88 -5.91
N LEU A 200 30.82 -4.93 -6.12
CA LEU A 200 31.46 -5.29 -7.38
C LEU A 200 31.71 -6.80 -7.47
N ASP A 201 31.82 -7.30 -8.70
CA ASP A 201 32.19 -8.69 -9.00
C ASP A 201 33.66 -9.00 -8.70
N LYS A 202 34.51 -7.97 -8.70
CA LYS A 202 35.95 -8.08 -8.43
C LYS A 202 36.44 -6.93 -7.57
N HIS A 203 37.28 -7.25 -6.60
CA HIS A 203 37.94 -6.29 -5.71
C HIS A 203 39.44 -6.11 -6.03
N SER A 204 39.97 -6.97 -6.89
CA SER A 204 41.32 -6.86 -7.45
C SER A 204 41.39 -7.45 -8.84
N ALA A 205 42.21 -6.86 -9.71
CA ALA A 205 42.49 -7.36 -11.04
C ALA A 205 43.87 -6.91 -11.54
N THR A 206 44.44 -7.64 -12.53
CA THR A 206 45.65 -7.25 -13.23
C THR A 206 45.33 -7.23 -14.70
N ILE A 207 45.72 -6.14 -15.39
CA ILE A 207 45.54 -5.95 -16.83
C ILE A 207 46.82 -5.41 -17.44
N GLU A 208 46.99 -5.53 -18.76
CA GLU A 208 48.07 -4.92 -19.49
C GLU A 208 47.75 -3.48 -19.91
N VAL A 209 48.77 -2.72 -20.35
CA VAL A 209 48.53 -1.41 -20.95
C VAL A 209 47.70 -1.60 -22.22
N ASP A 210 46.67 -0.71 -22.41
CA ASP A 210 45.66 -0.74 -23.47
C ASP A 210 44.68 -1.91 -23.42
N GLU A 211 44.74 -2.76 -22.35
CA GLU A 211 43.73 -3.79 -22.12
C GLU A 211 42.49 -3.21 -21.39
N GLU A 212 41.36 -3.77 -21.72
CA GLU A 212 40.07 -3.43 -21.07
C GLU A 212 39.59 -4.51 -20.12
N LEU A 213 39.09 -4.09 -18.96
CA LEU A 213 38.48 -4.94 -17.93
C LEU A 213 37.04 -4.44 -17.64
N ALA A 214 36.07 -5.31 -17.82
CA ALA A 214 34.72 -5.02 -17.34
C ALA A 214 34.59 -5.33 -15.84
N LEU A 215 34.20 -4.34 -15.04
CA LEU A 215 33.69 -4.50 -13.68
C LEU A 215 32.19 -4.43 -13.70
N THR A 216 31.55 -5.40 -13.07
CA THR A 216 30.09 -5.47 -12.95
C THR A 216 29.63 -5.27 -11.52
N VAL A 217 28.52 -4.55 -11.35
CA VAL A 217 27.86 -4.42 -10.06
C VAL A 217 27.00 -5.66 -9.86
N THR A 218 27.35 -6.49 -8.88
CA THR A 218 26.65 -7.74 -8.55
C THR A 218 25.46 -7.52 -7.63
N ARG A 219 25.55 -6.50 -6.77
CA ARG A 219 24.46 -6.09 -5.88
C ARG A 219 24.40 -4.56 -5.79
N LYS A 220 23.22 -4.03 -5.84
CA LYS A 220 22.93 -2.60 -5.71
C LYS A 220 21.58 -2.40 -5.04
N VAL A 221 21.58 -1.66 -3.94
CA VAL A 221 20.39 -1.34 -3.15
C VAL A 221 20.33 0.17 -2.91
N PRO A 222 19.23 0.84 -3.31
CA PRO A 222 18.12 0.32 -4.10
C PRO A 222 18.54 0.01 -5.56
N SER A 223 17.86 -0.94 -6.21
CA SER A 223 18.20 -1.36 -7.57
C SER A 223 18.09 -0.22 -8.60
N THR A 224 17.32 0.81 -8.30
CA THR A 224 17.12 2.02 -9.11
C THR A 224 18.24 3.05 -8.99
N ALA A 225 19.12 2.95 -7.95
CA ALA A 225 20.18 3.94 -7.74
C ALA A 225 21.14 4.03 -8.94
N THR A 226 21.52 5.24 -9.29
CA THR A 226 22.49 5.50 -10.38
C THR A 226 23.90 5.24 -9.90
N VAL A 227 24.65 4.40 -10.61
CA VAL A 227 26.06 4.11 -10.32
C VAL A 227 26.95 5.15 -10.99
N THR A 228 27.85 5.72 -10.20
CA THR A 228 28.93 6.59 -10.70
C THR A 228 30.27 5.91 -10.50
N TRP A 229 31.16 6.03 -11.47
CA TRP A 229 32.46 5.41 -11.48
C TRP A 229 33.59 6.43 -11.39
N GLN A 230 34.63 6.11 -10.67
CA GLN A 230 35.79 6.98 -10.53
C GLN A 230 37.08 6.17 -10.39
N SER A 231 38.15 6.63 -11.06
CA SER A 231 39.52 6.16 -10.80
C SER A 231 40.26 7.21 -9.96
N ASP A 232 41.00 6.76 -8.96
CA ASP A 232 41.85 7.61 -8.11
C ASP A 232 43.09 8.08 -8.88
N THR A 233 43.57 7.28 -9.86
CA THR A 233 44.80 7.53 -10.64
C THR A 233 44.56 7.29 -12.12
N THR A 234 43.92 8.25 -12.79
CA THR A 234 43.59 8.15 -14.23
C THR A 234 44.80 8.03 -15.14
N ALA A 235 46.01 8.42 -14.68
CA ALA A 235 47.24 8.21 -15.38
C ALA A 235 47.69 6.73 -15.44
N LYS A 236 47.09 5.85 -14.60
CA LYS A 236 47.36 4.41 -14.57
C LYS A 236 46.23 3.59 -15.15
N ALA A 237 45.01 3.90 -14.78
CA ALA A 237 43.82 3.29 -15.34
C ALA A 237 42.65 4.30 -15.36
N THR A 238 41.88 4.29 -16.43
CA THR A 238 40.65 5.07 -16.55
C THR A 238 39.42 4.14 -16.41
N VAL A 239 38.26 4.72 -16.11
CA VAL A 239 37.01 3.97 -16.03
C VAL A 239 35.87 4.74 -16.67
N SER A 240 35.07 4.06 -17.48
CA SER A 240 33.84 4.60 -18.07
C SER A 240 32.74 3.54 -18.03
N ASN A 241 31.61 3.82 -17.34
CA ASN A 241 30.49 2.90 -17.24
C ASN A 241 30.88 1.45 -16.83
N GLY A 242 31.86 1.31 -15.92
CA GLY A 242 32.34 0.02 -15.44
C GLY A 242 33.42 -0.63 -16.30
N VAL A 243 33.76 -0.07 -17.47
CA VAL A 243 34.89 -0.55 -18.29
C VAL A 243 36.14 0.21 -17.89
N VAL A 244 37.11 -0.53 -17.36
CA VAL A 244 38.42 -0.03 -16.95
C VAL A 244 39.41 -0.25 -18.08
N THR A 245 40.21 0.77 -18.46
CA THR A 245 41.25 0.69 -19.45
C THR A 245 42.61 0.98 -18.84
N GLY A 246 43.58 0.12 -19.05
CA GLY A 246 44.97 0.30 -18.61
C GLY A 246 45.67 1.39 -19.41
N VAL A 247 46.26 2.39 -18.75
CA VAL A 247 46.92 3.53 -19.38
C VAL A 247 48.46 3.41 -19.30
N ALA A 248 48.97 3.09 -18.12
CA ALA A 248 50.40 2.93 -17.89
C ALA A 248 50.66 2.02 -16.70
N ALA A 249 51.78 1.31 -16.69
CA ALA A 249 52.19 0.42 -15.59
C ALA A 249 52.11 1.12 -14.20
N GLY A 250 51.46 0.46 -13.25
CA GLY A 250 51.22 0.96 -11.91
C GLY A 250 49.88 0.45 -11.35
N SER A 251 49.39 1.05 -10.25
CA SER A 251 48.15 0.65 -9.61
C SER A 251 47.17 1.83 -9.61
N ALA A 252 45.89 1.53 -9.76
CA ALA A 252 44.78 2.46 -9.57
C ALA A 252 43.66 1.79 -8.79
N ILE A 253 42.93 2.58 -7.98
CA ILE A 253 41.71 2.13 -7.31
C ILE A 253 40.51 2.65 -8.09
N ILE A 254 39.70 1.73 -8.58
CA ILE A 254 38.45 2.02 -9.26
C ILE A 254 37.32 1.94 -8.20
N THR A 255 36.55 3.01 -8.07
CA THR A 255 35.45 3.10 -7.11
C THR A 255 34.13 3.21 -7.86
N ALA A 256 33.19 2.33 -7.53
CA ALA A 256 31.78 2.45 -7.89
C ALA A 256 31.03 3.08 -6.72
N LYS A 257 30.15 4.04 -6.97
CA LYS A 257 29.39 4.78 -5.94
C LYS A 257 27.93 4.88 -6.31
N ILE A 258 27.07 4.80 -5.28
CA ILE A 258 25.67 5.23 -5.34
C ILE A 258 25.43 6.27 -4.25
N THR A 259 24.48 7.16 -4.46
CA THR A 259 24.03 8.13 -3.44
C THR A 259 22.55 7.89 -3.20
N VAL A 260 22.20 7.65 -1.92
CA VAL A 260 20.85 7.43 -1.45
C VAL A 260 20.62 8.40 -0.30
N ASP A 261 19.59 9.23 -0.35
CA ASP A 261 19.21 10.21 0.66
C ASP A 261 20.37 11.12 1.12
N GLY A 262 21.25 11.49 0.17
CA GLY A 262 22.42 12.34 0.43
C GLY A 262 23.62 11.61 1.04
N VAL A 263 23.52 10.30 1.34
CA VAL A 263 24.62 9.46 1.83
C VAL A 263 25.21 8.66 0.66
N THR A 264 26.57 8.63 0.58
CA THR A 264 27.27 7.90 -0.47
C THR A 264 27.76 6.56 0.02
N TYR A 265 27.41 5.51 -0.69
CA TYR A 265 27.87 4.13 -0.49
C TYR A 265 28.78 3.76 -1.64
N SER A 266 29.86 3.00 -1.39
CA SER A 266 30.84 2.69 -2.43
C SER A 266 31.49 1.33 -2.22
N ASP A 267 31.90 0.72 -3.34
CA ASP A 267 32.78 -0.44 -3.36
C ASP A 267 33.96 -0.18 -4.33
N THR A 268 35.06 -0.88 -4.12
CA THR A 268 36.32 -0.60 -4.81
C THR A 268 36.96 -1.86 -5.40
N CYS A 269 37.63 -1.66 -6.53
CA CYS A 269 38.51 -2.66 -7.14
C CYS A 269 39.92 -2.06 -7.33
N THR A 270 40.96 -2.73 -6.80
CA THR A 270 42.34 -2.38 -7.06
C THR A 270 42.78 -3.00 -8.39
N VAL A 271 43.13 -2.17 -9.36
CA VAL A 271 43.61 -2.61 -10.69
C VAL A 271 45.09 -2.34 -10.78
N VAL A 272 45.89 -3.40 -11.05
CA VAL A 272 47.30 -3.33 -11.31
C VAL A 272 47.50 -3.40 -12.84
N VAL A 273 48.08 -2.36 -13.40
CA VAL A 273 48.44 -2.32 -14.83
C VAL A 273 49.89 -2.73 -14.97
N VAL A 274 50.17 -3.74 -15.79
CA VAL A 274 51.51 -4.19 -16.11
C VAL A 274 51.92 -3.75 -17.51
N SER A 275 53.24 -3.63 -17.77
CA SER A 275 53.69 -3.40 -19.13
C SER A 275 53.47 -4.65 -19.99
N ALA A 276 53.03 -4.46 -21.22
CA ALA A 276 52.91 -5.53 -22.20
C ALA A 276 54.26 -6.22 -22.48
#